data_3da114f7c5f0ad591c410eb439a44574
#
_entry.id   3da114f7c5f0ad591c410eb439a44574
#
_cell.length_a   1.000
_cell.length_b   1.000
_cell.length_c   1.000
_cell.angle_alpha   90.00
_cell.angle_beta   90.00
_cell.angle_gamma   90.00
#
_symmetry.space_group_name_H-M   'P 1'
#
loop_
_entity.id
_entity.type
_entity.pdbx_description
1 polymer ?
#
loop_
_entity_poly.entity_id
_entity_poly.type
_entity_poly.pdbx_seq_one_letter_code
_entity_poly.pdbx_strand_id
1 'polypeptide(L)'
;MLNMRRREFITLLGSAVVWPLTARAQQPTPVVGFLSSRSPNESAHLVVAFRQGLEESGYFDGQNVHISFRWADGGYSRLPELAAELVHARVAVIASVGGPISALAAKQATATIPIVAVSSEPVKHGLVASFNRPGGNVTVVSPGSTVLGAKRLGLLHDLVPGAALIGHLVNPNSPDRDVQLRDAEEAARTLGWQIHVVYAGTERDIDAGFAGLVRQKAGALLVSSDPFFDTRRDQIVALAAHHAIPTMYAQRPYVAAGGLMSYAPSFAEAYRQAGIYAARILKGAKPADLPVFQPSKFELVINMKTAKALGIEVPNSMQLLADEVIE
;
A
#
# COMPACT_ATOMS: atom_id res chain seq x y z
N MET A 1 -56.29 68.70 8.25
CA MET A 1 -57.03 67.48 7.76
C MET A 1 -56.30 66.97 6.54
N LEU A 2 -55.41 66.06 6.73
CA LEU A 2 -54.67 65.41 5.63
C LEU A 2 -55.31 64.05 5.34
N ASN A 3 -55.97 63.99 4.21
CA ASN A 3 -56.55 62.76 3.68
C ASN A 3 -55.47 61.93 3.01
N MET A 4 -54.92 61.00 3.71
CA MET A 4 -54.06 59.97 3.08
C MET A 4 -54.92 58.94 2.38
N ARG A 5 -54.81 58.81 1.10
CA ARG A 5 -55.58 57.90 0.25
C ARG A 5 -55.15 56.46 0.53
N ARG A 6 -56.11 55.58 0.79
CA ARG A 6 -55.96 54.13 1.05
C ARG A 6 -55.06 53.36 0.03
N ARG A 7 -54.71 53.99 -1.08
CA ARG A 7 -53.90 53.39 -2.14
C ARG A 7 -52.38 53.41 -1.86
N GLU A 8 -51.88 54.28 -0.98
CA GLU A 8 -50.44 54.39 -0.68
C GLU A 8 -50.00 53.44 0.44
N PHE A 9 -50.91 52.91 1.24
CA PHE A 9 -50.62 51.96 2.31
C PHE A 9 -50.45 50.53 1.79
N ILE A 10 -50.89 50.21 0.59
CA ILE A 10 -50.77 48.87 -0.02
C ILE A 10 -49.44 48.69 -0.75
N THR A 11 -48.78 49.78 -1.17
CA THR A 11 -47.49 49.73 -1.84
C THR A 11 -46.27 49.59 -0.92
N LEU A 12 -46.42 49.78 0.34
CA LEU A 12 -45.31 49.65 1.35
C LEU A 12 -45.22 48.26 1.98
N LEU A 13 -46.19 47.37 1.77
CA LEU A 13 -46.21 45.98 2.26
C LEU A 13 -45.80 44.95 1.20
N GLY A 14 -45.47 45.38 -0.04
CA GLY A 14 -45.16 44.49 -1.16
C GLY A 14 -43.68 44.22 -1.45
N SER A 15 -42.74 44.81 -0.69
CA SER A 15 -41.29 44.63 -0.89
C SER A 15 -40.62 43.89 0.27
N ALA A 16 -41.30 42.92 0.88
CA ALA A 16 -40.60 41.85 1.53
C ALA A 16 -39.91 41.02 0.43
N VAL A 17 -38.72 41.47 0.10
CA VAL A 17 -37.77 40.66 -0.73
C VAL A 17 -37.64 39.31 -0.02
N VAL A 18 -38.39 38.31 -0.52
CA VAL A 18 -38.17 36.93 -0.19
C VAL A 18 -36.81 36.62 -0.80
N TRP A 19 -35.74 36.90 -0.04
CA TRP A 19 -34.47 36.26 -0.29
C TRP A 19 -34.73 34.76 -0.21
N PRO A 20 -34.53 34.01 -1.30
CA PRO A 20 -34.54 32.58 -1.17
C PRO A 20 -33.39 32.26 -0.18
N LEU A 21 -33.71 31.96 1.05
CA LEU A 21 -32.88 31.16 1.92
C LEU A 21 -32.75 29.84 1.15
N THR A 22 -31.84 29.80 0.16
CA THR A 22 -31.29 28.54 -0.29
C THR A 22 -30.66 27.92 0.95
N ALA A 23 -31.47 27.18 1.71
CA ALA A 23 -30.98 26.19 2.62
C ALA A 23 -30.04 25.36 1.75
N ARG A 24 -28.73 25.65 1.77
CA ARG A 24 -27.72 24.70 1.38
C ARG A 24 -27.97 23.53 2.33
N ALA A 25 -28.77 22.56 1.85
CA ALA A 25 -28.81 21.25 2.46
C ALA A 25 -27.34 20.89 2.66
N GLN A 26 -26.90 20.88 3.91
CA GLN A 26 -25.55 20.41 4.26
C GLN A 26 -25.47 19.02 3.63
N GLN A 27 -24.80 18.91 2.49
CA GLN A 27 -24.54 17.59 1.93
C GLN A 27 -23.84 16.81 3.03
N PRO A 28 -24.34 15.62 3.37
CA PRO A 28 -23.73 14.83 4.42
C PRO A 28 -22.25 14.67 4.09
N THR A 29 -21.40 14.88 5.09
CA THR A 29 -19.95 14.74 4.97
C THR A 29 -19.64 13.40 4.31
N PRO A 30 -18.98 13.36 3.14
CA PRO A 30 -18.70 12.10 2.45
C PRO A 30 -17.79 11.22 3.29
N VAL A 31 -18.02 9.91 3.22
CA VAL A 31 -17.22 8.92 3.94
C VAL A 31 -16.32 8.19 2.95
N VAL A 32 -15.03 8.17 3.24
CA VAL A 32 -14.04 7.33 2.57
C VAL A 32 -13.86 6.05 3.39
N GLY A 33 -14.22 4.90 2.82
CA GLY A 33 -13.93 3.59 3.42
C GLY A 33 -12.48 3.21 3.17
N PHE A 34 -11.68 3.05 4.22
CA PHE A 34 -10.29 2.64 4.12
C PHE A 34 -10.19 1.15 4.48
N LEU A 35 -9.98 0.29 3.48
CA LEU A 35 -9.85 -1.17 3.64
C LEU A 35 -8.39 -1.59 3.50
N SER A 36 -7.84 -2.24 4.52
CA SER A 36 -6.46 -2.68 4.50
C SER A 36 -6.28 -4.11 5.04
N SER A 37 -5.43 -4.90 4.38
CA SER A 37 -4.97 -6.20 4.89
C SER A 37 -3.91 -6.06 5.98
N ARG A 38 -3.33 -4.88 6.16
CA ARG A 38 -2.30 -4.55 7.16
C ARG A 38 -2.92 -4.26 8.52
N SER A 39 -2.08 -3.85 9.49
CA SER A 39 -2.53 -3.33 10.79
C SER A 39 -2.33 -1.82 10.90
N PRO A 40 -3.02 -1.15 11.86
CA PRO A 40 -2.91 0.30 12.05
C PRO A 40 -1.49 0.75 12.39
N ASN A 41 -0.80 0.03 13.25
CA ASN A 41 0.50 0.43 13.80
C ASN A 41 1.58 0.48 12.70
N GLU A 42 1.73 -0.59 11.93
CA GLU A 42 2.72 -0.64 10.84
C GLU A 42 2.39 0.32 9.70
N SER A 43 1.12 0.68 9.56
CA SER A 43 0.63 1.52 8.46
C SER A 43 0.49 2.99 8.82
N ALA A 44 0.84 3.42 10.04
CA ALA A 44 0.62 4.79 10.50
C ALA A 44 1.21 5.83 9.53
N HIS A 45 2.44 5.64 9.06
CA HIS A 45 3.10 6.53 8.10
C HIS A 45 2.41 6.53 6.72
N LEU A 46 1.81 5.42 6.31
CA LEU A 46 1.05 5.28 5.05
C LEU A 46 -0.31 5.99 5.15
N VAL A 47 -0.97 5.91 6.33
CA VAL A 47 -2.19 6.65 6.60
C VAL A 47 -1.95 8.16 6.57
N VAL A 48 -0.82 8.63 7.14
CA VAL A 48 -0.40 10.04 7.05
C VAL A 48 -0.26 10.46 5.58
N ALA A 49 0.43 9.67 4.77
CA ALA A 49 0.59 9.96 3.35
C ALA A 49 -0.75 9.98 2.59
N PHE A 50 -1.66 9.05 2.89
CA PHE A 50 -3.00 9.02 2.30
C PHE A 50 -3.81 10.27 2.67
N ARG A 51 -3.79 10.69 3.95
CA ARG A 51 -4.43 11.93 4.42
C ARG A 51 -3.84 13.15 3.71
N GLN A 52 -2.52 13.22 3.59
CA GLN A 52 -1.85 14.29 2.86
C GLN A 52 -2.38 14.40 1.42
N GLY A 53 -2.55 13.29 0.70
CA GLY A 53 -3.13 13.28 -0.64
C GLY A 53 -4.57 13.79 -0.70
N LEU A 54 -5.38 13.52 0.31
CA LEU A 54 -6.73 14.10 0.46
C LEU A 54 -6.65 15.61 0.72
N GLU A 55 -5.79 16.05 1.63
CA GLU A 55 -5.59 17.45 2.04
C GLU A 55 -5.10 18.32 0.88
N GLU A 56 -4.16 17.85 0.08
CA GLU A 56 -3.69 18.52 -1.15
C GLU A 56 -4.83 18.79 -2.14
N SER A 57 -5.89 17.99 -2.04
CA SER A 57 -7.10 18.13 -2.85
C SER A 57 -8.24 18.88 -2.16
N GLY A 58 -8.02 19.39 -0.94
CA GLY A 58 -8.98 20.16 -0.16
C GLY A 58 -9.93 19.35 0.70
N TYR A 59 -9.63 18.07 0.98
CA TYR A 59 -10.40 17.22 1.90
C TYR A 59 -9.63 16.97 3.19
N PHE A 60 -10.22 17.37 4.32
CA PHE A 60 -9.64 17.28 5.66
C PHE A 60 -10.47 16.33 6.52
N ASP A 61 -9.84 15.24 7.00
CA ASP A 61 -10.50 14.24 7.84
C ASP A 61 -11.06 14.86 9.13
N GLY A 62 -12.32 14.59 9.43
CA GLY A 62 -13.05 15.17 10.57
C GLY A 62 -13.62 16.57 10.30
N GLN A 63 -13.39 17.19 9.14
CA GLN A 63 -13.95 18.49 8.77
C GLN A 63 -14.98 18.37 7.62
N ASN A 64 -14.51 18.01 6.44
CA ASN A 64 -15.33 17.91 5.23
C ASN A 64 -15.26 16.54 4.55
N VAL A 65 -14.56 15.58 5.14
CA VAL A 65 -14.54 14.16 4.81
C VAL A 65 -14.37 13.37 6.10
N HIS A 66 -14.88 12.14 6.16
CA HIS A 66 -14.62 11.19 7.25
C HIS A 66 -13.98 9.92 6.71
N ILE A 67 -12.93 9.43 7.36
CA ILE A 67 -12.27 8.16 6.98
C ILE A 67 -12.72 7.05 7.92
N SER A 68 -13.41 6.05 7.37
CA SER A 68 -13.85 4.85 8.10
C SER A 68 -12.88 3.70 7.85
N PHE A 69 -12.08 3.35 8.85
CA PHE A 69 -11.04 2.35 8.74
C PHE A 69 -11.55 0.92 8.97
N ARG A 70 -11.05 -0.03 8.17
CA ARG A 70 -11.24 -1.48 8.31
C ARG A 70 -9.90 -2.17 8.13
N TRP A 71 -9.43 -2.84 9.17
CA TRP A 71 -8.12 -3.48 9.24
C TRP A 71 -8.27 -5.00 9.40
N ALA A 72 -7.62 -5.75 8.52
CA ALA A 72 -7.63 -7.21 8.63
C ALA A 72 -6.49 -7.76 9.50
N ASP A 73 -5.50 -6.95 9.88
CA ASP A 73 -4.37 -7.31 10.75
C ASP A 73 -3.59 -8.55 10.26
N GLY A 74 -3.36 -8.65 8.94
CA GLY A 74 -2.74 -9.80 8.30
C GLY A 74 -3.68 -11.00 8.08
N GLY A 75 -4.88 -10.98 8.63
CA GLY A 75 -5.89 -12.04 8.48
C GLY A 75 -6.72 -11.87 7.21
N TYR A 76 -6.23 -12.36 6.08
CA TYR A 76 -6.85 -12.17 4.76
C TYR A 76 -8.29 -12.68 4.65
N SER A 77 -8.66 -13.71 5.41
CA SER A 77 -10.02 -14.25 5.45
C SER A 77 -11.07 -13.27 5.98
N ARG A 78 -10.66 -12.21 6.70
CA ARG A 78 -11.56 -11.16 7.22
C ARG A 78 -11.94 -10.11 6.16
N LEU A 79 -11.16 -9.99 5.09
CA LEU A 79 -11.33 -8.91 4.10
C LEU A 79 -12.71 -8.89 3.42
N PRO A 80 -13.33 -10.01 3.05
CA PRO A 80 -14.68 -10.01 2.46
C PRO A 80 -15.73 -9.39 3.39
N GLU A 81 -15.72 -9.74 4.67
CA GLU A 81 -16.63 -9.19 5.68
C GLU A 81 -16.40 -7.69 5.87
N LEU A 82 -15.16 -7.27 6.05
CA LEU A 82 -14.77 -5.87 6.21
C LEU A 82 -15.14 -5.01 4.99
N ALA A 83 -15.01 -5.55 3.78
CA ALA A 83 -15.45 -4.90 2.55
C ALA A 83 -16.98 -4.76 2.51
N ALA A 84 -17.71 -5.80 2.90
CA ALA A 84 -19.17 -5.77 2.96
C ALA A 84 -19.70 -4.75 3.98
N GLU A 85 -19.03 -4.57 5.13
CA GLU A 85 -19.36 -3.52 6.09
C GLU A 85 -19.26 -2.12 5.47
N LEU A 86 -18.22 -1.83 4.70
CA LEU A 86 -18.06 -0.55 4.02
C LEU A 86 -19.15 -0.32 2.97
N VAL A 87 -19.52 -1.38 2.24
CA VAL A 87 -20.63 -1.33 1.26
C VAL A 87 -21.95 -1.06 1.98
N HIS A 88 -22.22 -1.74 3.10
CA HIS A 88 -23.42 -1.52 3.90
C HIS A 88 -23.48 -0.09 4.48
N ALA A 89 -22.35 0.45 4.90
CA ALA A 89 -22.22 1.83 5.36
C ALA A 89 -22.38 2.87 4.22
N ARG A 90 -22.51 2.43 2.96
CA ARG A 90 -22.69 3.30 1.78
C ARG A 90 -21.62 4.39 1.67
N VAL A 91 -20.35 4.01 1.88
CA VAL A 91 -19.25 4.96 1.73
C VAL A 91 -19.20 5.54 0.31
N ALA A 92 -18.73 6.78 0.17
CA ALA A 92 -18.68 7.47 -1.11
C ALA A 92 -17.59 6.91 -2.06
N VAL A 93 -16.51 6.39 -1.47
CA VAL A 93 -15.40 5.73 -2.19
C VAL A 93 -14.71 4.74 -1.25
N ILE A 94 -14.24 3.62 -1.77
CA ILE A 94 -13.40 2.67 -1.02
C ILE A 94 -11.95 2.89 -1.45
N ALA A 95 -11.09 3.30 -0.50
CA ALA A 95 -9.64 3.25 -0.65
C ALA A 95 -9.17 1.86 -0.19
N SER A 96 -8.95 0.97 -1.14
CA SER A 96 -8.50 -0.39 -0.87
C SER A 96 -6.98 -0.45 -0.96
N VAL A 97 -6.33 -0.42 0.19
CA VAL A 97 -4.87 -0.34 0.34
C VAL A 97 -4.36 -1.56 1.11
N GLY A 98 -3.13 -2.00 0.87
CA GLY A 98 -2.65 -3.24 1.49
C GLY A 98 -2.57 -4.39 0.49
N GLY A 99 -2.35 -4.06 -0.79
CA GLY A 99 -2.06 -5.02 -1.84
C GLY A 99 -3.28 -5.59 -2.56
N PRO A 100 -3.04 -6.53 -3.51
CA PRO A 100 -4.08 -7.05 -4.38
C PRO A 100 -5.20 -7.78 -3.65
N ILE A 101 -4.90 -8.43 -2.52
CA ILE A 101 -5.90 -9.18 -1.77
C ILE A 101 -7.04 -8.29 -1.25
N SER A 102 -6.70 -7.08 -0.75
CA SER A 102 -7.70 -6.09 -0.32
C SER A 102 -8.50 -5.54 -1.51
N ALA A 103 -7.81 -5.28 -2.63
CA ALA A 103 -8.45 -4.77 -3.85
C ALA A 103 -9.44 -5.76 -4.45
N LEU A 104 -9.10 -7.03 -4.46
CA LEU A 104 -9.98 -8.11 -4.91
C LEU A 104 -11.21 -8.24 -4.01
N ALA A 105 -11.04 -8.19 -2.70
CA ALA A 105 -12.16 -8.22 -1.75
C ALA A 105 -13.11 -7.03 -1.95
N ALA A 106 -12.57 -5.81 -2.09
CA ALA A 106 -13.38 -4.62 -2.36
C ALA A 106 -14.15 -4.74 -3.69
N LYS A 107 -13.48 -5.20 -4.76
CA LYS A 107 -14.09 -5.38 -6.08
C LYS A 107 -15.19 -6.42 -6.07
N GLN A 108 -15.03 -7.51 -5.33
CA GLN A 108 -16.04 -8.55 -5.17
C GLN A 108 -17.27 -8.05 -4.39
N ALA A 109 -17.06 -7.16 -3.42
CA ALA A 109 -18.13 -6.65 -2.57
C ALA A 109 -19.06 -5.65 -3.27
N THR A 110 -18.58 -4.91 -4.29
CA THR A 110 -19.38 -3.88 -4.97
C THR A 110 -18.96 -3.67 -6.43
N ALA A 111 -19.98 -3.47 -7.29
CA ALA A 111 -19.79 -3.04 -8.68
C ALA A 111 -20.09 -1.55 -8.89
N THR A 112 -20.61 -0.85 -7.87
CA THR A 112 -21.14 0.52 -8.00
C THR A 112 -20.37 1.55 -7.19
N ILE A 113 -19.93 1.23 -5.97
CA ILE A 113 -19.09 2.13 -5.18
C ILE A 113 -17.74 2.26 -5.86
N PRO A 114 -17.25 3.49 -6.13
CA PRO A 114 -15.92 3.72 -6.67
C PRO A 114 -14.82 3.13 -5.76
N ILE A 115 -13.79 2.55 -6.36
CA ILE A 115 -12.65 1.96 -5.64
C ILE A 115 -11.36 2.58 -6.17
N VAL A 116 -10.53 3.07 -5.25
CA VAL A 116 -9.12 3.40 -5.48
C VAL A 116 -8.28 2.33 -4.79
N ALA A 117 -7.55 1.54 -5.55
CA ALA A 117 -6.72 0.48 -4.99
C ALA A 117 -5.23 0.84 -5.00
N VAL A 118 -4.48 0.42 -3.99
CA VAL A 118 -3.01 0.33 -4.06
C VAL A 118 -2.67 -1.15 -4.21
N SER A 119 -2.30 -1.55 -5.44
CA SER A 119 -2.15 -2.95 -5.81
C SER A 119 -1.13 -3.14 -6.92
N SER A 120 -0.36 -4.21 -6.83
CA SER A 120 0.47 -4.73 -7.91
C SER A 120 -0.37 -5.45 -8.97
N GLU A 121 0.20 -5.66 -10.14
CA GLU A 121 -0.34 -6.50 -11.23
C GLU A 121 -1.85 -6.30 -11.52
N PRO A 122 -2.35 -5.03 -11.65
CA PRO A 122 -3.79 -4.76 -11.62
C PRO A 122 -4.55 -5.36 -12.81
N VAL A 123 -3.92 -5.49 -13.96
CA VAL A 123 -4.51 -6.12 -15.15
C VAL A 123 -4.57 -7.63 -14.99
N LYS A 124 -3.47 -8.25 -14.52
CA LYS A 124 -3.39 -9.69 -14.26
C LYS A 124 -4.41 -10.15 -13.23
N HIS A 125 -4.62 -9.35 -12.18
CA HIS A 125 -5.66 -9.64 -11.16
C HIS A 125 -7.07 -9.27 -11.62
N GLY A 126 -7.22 -8.78 -12.84
CA GLY A 126 -8.53 -8.38 -13.37
C GLY A 126 -9.15 -7.20 -12.61
N LEU A 127 -8.36 -6.39 -11.91
CA LEU A 127 -8.84 -5.19 -11.22
C LEU A 127 -9.25 -4.13 -12.24
N VAL A 128 -8.46 -3.95 -13.29
CA VAL A 128 -8.66 -3.01 -14.38
C VAL A 128 -8.46 -3.68 -15.74
N ALA A 129 -9.07 -3.12 -16.79
CA ALA A 129 -8.92 -3.65 -18.16
C ALA A 129 -7.53 -3.32 -18.74
N SER A 130 -7.02 -2.11 -18.49
CA SER A 130 -5.69 -1.66 -18.92
C SER A 130 -5.19 -0.51 -18.06
N PHE A 131 -3.90 -0.16 -18.18
CA PHE A 131 -3.31 0.96 -17.44
C PHE A 131 -3.91 2.32 -17.83
N ASN A 132 -4.13 2.55 -19.12
CA ASN A 132 -4.62 3.83 -19.62
C ASN A 132 -6.16 3.98 -19.50
N ARG A 133 -6.87 2.86 -19.52
CA ARG A 133 -8.34 2.80 -19.43
C ARG A 133 -8.74 1.71 -18.45
N PRO A 134 -8.82 2.01 -17.16
CA PRO A 134 -9.16 1.02 -16.12
C PRO A 134 -10.49 0.32 -16.38
N GLY A 135 -11.50 1.07 -16.77
CA GLY A 135 -12.87 0.55 -16.98
C GLY A 135 -13.53 0.17 -15.65
N GLY A 136 -14.87 0.18 -15.62
CA GLY A 136 -15.62 -0.19 -14.42
C GLY A 136 -15.47 0.79 -13.25
N ASN A 137 -15.61 0.27 -12.02
CA ASN A 137 -15.62 1.08 -10.79
C ASN A 137 -14.26 1.10 -10.04
N VAL A 138 -13.18 0.57 -10.62
CA VAL A 138 -11.86 0.47 -9.99
C VAL A 138 -10.83 1.28 -10.76
N THR A 139 -10.04 2.10 -10.05
CA THR A 139 -8.74 2.59 -10.52
C THR A 139 -7.65 2.19 -9.55
N VAL A 140 -6.39 2.20 -10.00
CA VAL A 140 -5.28 1.64 -9.23
C VAL A 140 -4.07 2.57 -9.21
N VAL A 141 -3.42 2.65 -8.06
CA VAL A 141 -2.03 3.08 -7.91
C VAL A 141 -1.20 1.80 -7.82
N SER A 142 -0.36 1.54 -8.84
CA SER A 142 0.43 0.30 -8.93
C SER A 142 1.89 0.57 -8.62
N PRO A 143 2.40 0.21 -7.44
CA PRO A 143 3.78 0.48 -7.07
C PRO A 143 4.80 -0.34 -7.87
N GLY A 144 4.38 -1.43 -8.57
CA GLY A 144 5.31 -2.24 -9.36
C GLY A 144 6.31 -3.03 -8.52
N SER A 145 5.91 -3.48 -7.34
CA SER A 145 6.82 -4.11 -6.36
C SER A 145 7.05 -5.60 -6.56
N THR A 146 6.30 -6.26 -7.47
CA THR A 146 6.31 -7.73 -7.63
C THR A 146 7.45 -8.26 -8.50
N VAL A 147 7.91 -7.47 -9.47
CA VAL A 147 8.94 -7.87 -10.46
C VAL A 147 10.29 -7.17 -10.17
N LEU A 148 10.73 -7.22 -8.94
CA LEU A 148 12.00 -6.63 -8.49
C LEU A 148 13.03 -7.68 -8.05
N GLY A 149 12.75 -8.95 -8.26
CA GLY A 149 13.60 -10.06 -7.82
C GLY A 149 15.01 -9.97 -8.39
N ALA A 150 15.13 -9.72 -9.71
CA ALA A 150 16.42 -9.56 -10.36
C ALA A 150 17.27 -8.44 -9.74
N LYS A 151 16.68 -7.26 -9.51
CA LYS A 151 17.40 -6.15 -8.90
C LYS A 151 17.74 -6.40 -7.44
N ARG A 152 16.81 -6.95 -6.67
CA ARG A 152 17.00 -7.28 -5.24
C ARG A 152 18.07 -8.36 -5.06
N LEU A 153 18.00 -9.44 -5.83
CA LEU A 153 18.99 -10.52 -5.77
C LEU A 153 20.35 -10.06 -6.29
N GLY A 154 20.41 -9.21 -7.32
CA GLY A 154 21.67 -8.61 -7.78
C GLY A 154 22.34 -7.79 -6.68
N LEU A 155 21.58 -6.90 -6.01
CA LEU A 155 22.11 -6.11 -4.88
C LEU A 155 22.53 -7.00 -3.70
N LEU A 156 21.79 -8.06 -3.41
CA LEU A 156 22.16 -9.01 -2.34
C LEU A 156 23.41 -9.81 -2.71
N HIS A 157 23.55 -10.18 -3.98
CA HIS A 157 24.74 -10.88 -4.51
C HIS A 157 26.00 -10.03 -4.40
N ASP A 158 25.88 -8.72 -4.70
CA ASP A 158 27.01 -7.80 -4.55
C ASP A 158 27.51 -7.68 -3.10
N LEU A 159 26.60 -7.90 -2.14
CA LEU A 159 26.92 -7.89 -0.70
C LEU A 159 27.46 -9.23 -0.19
N VAL A 160 26.94 -10.34 -0.67
CA VAL A 160 27.28 -11.70 -0.19
C VAL A 160 27.58 -12.66 -1.35
N PRO A 161 28.61 -12.38 -2.16
CA PRO A 161 28.90 -13.14 -3.38
C PRO A 161 29.26 -14.61 -3.12
N GLY A 162 29.66 -14.95 -1.91
CA GLY A 162 29.96 -16.32 -1.49
C GLY A 162 28.75 -17.19 -1.14
N ALA A 163 27.55 -16.64 -1.13
CA ALA A 163 26.34 -17.41 -0.88
C ALA A 163 26.06 -18.34 -2.07
N ALA A 164 25.75 -19.61 -1.82
CA ALA A 164 25.36 -20.56 -2.84
C ALA A 164 23.87 -20.90 -2.80
N LEU A 165 23.29 -20.86 -1.61
CA LEU A 165 21.88 -21.15 -1.33
C LEU A 165 21.21 -19.93 -0.70
N ILE A 166 20.10 -19.49 -1.29
CA ILE A 166 19.31 -18.36 -0.84
C ILE A 166 17.95 -18.84 -0.38
N GLY A 167 17.52 -18.41 0.79
CA GLY A 167 16.14 -18.54 1.22
C GLY A 167 15.25 -17.55 0.47
N HIS A 168 14.04 -17.96 0.11
CA HIS A 168 13.01 -17.04 -0.38
C HIS A 168 11.73 -17.21 0.46
N LEU A 169 11.44 -16.25 1.33
CA LEU A 169 10.28 -16.27 2.20
C LEU A 169 9.05 -15.77 1.42
N VAL A 170 8.05 -16.63 1.27
CA VAL A 170 6.88 -16.41 0.41
C VAL A 170 5.59 -16.72 1.16
N ASN A 171 4.60 -15.84 1.07
CA ASN A 171 3.27 -16.12 1.62
C ASN A 171 2.47 -16.98 0.62
N PRO A 172 2.06 -18.23 0.98
CA PRO A 172 1.30 -19.10 0.08
C PRO A 172 -0.09 -18.53 -0.27
N ASN A 173 -0.62 -17.62 0.54
CA ASN A 173 -1.92 -16.98 0.35
C ASN A 173 -1.85 -15.68 -0.47
N SER A 174 -0.66 -15.26 -0.89
CA SER A 174 -0.48 -14.05 -1.71
C SER A 174 -0.97 -14.26 -3.14
N PRO A 175 -1.80 -13.38 -3.71
CA PRO A 175 -2.14 -13.41 -5.13
C PRO A 175 -0.93 -13.23 -6.06
N ASP A 176 0.14 -12.60 -5.56
CA ASP A 176 1.39 -12.34 -6.30
C ASP A 176 2.43 -13.45 -6.17
N ARG A 177 2.16 -14.50 -5.36
CA ARG A 177 3.11 -15.58 -5.07
C ARG A 177 3.82 -16.11 -6.31
N ASP A 178 3.07 -16.52 -7.31
CA ASP A 178 3.64 -17.19 -8.50
C ASP A 178 4.47 -16.24 -9.38
N VAL A 179 4.17 -14.93 -9.37
CA VAL A 179 4.97 -13.93 -10.07
C VAL A 179 6.29 -13.72 -9.36
N GLN A 180 6.23 -13.53 -8.04
CA GLN A 180 7.42 -13.31 -7.21
C GLN A 180 8.36 -14.52 -7.23
N LEU A 181 7.81 -15.74 -7.20
CA LEU A 181 8.60 -16.97 -7.31
C LEU A 181 9.34 -17.03 -8.64
N ARG A 182 8.64 -16.89 -9.77
CA ARG A 182 9.27 -16.96 -11.09
C ARG A 182 10.36 -15.90 -11.29
N ASP A 183 10.07 -14.65 -10.89
CA ASP A 183 11.01 -13.54 -10.99
C ASP A 183 12.29 -13.80 -10.17
N ALA A 184 12.14 -14.30 -8.94
CA ALA A 184 13.29 -14.64 -8.09
C ALA A 184 14.07 -15.88 -8.59
N GLU A 185 13.38 -16.92 -9.06
CA GLU A 185 14.02 -18.14 -9.59
C GLU A 185 14.82 -17.85 -10.87
N GLU A 186 14.28 -17.02 -11.76
CA GLU A 186 14.98 -16.60 -12.99
C GLU A 186 16.23 -15.78 -12.66
N ALA A 187 16.10 -14.82 -11.73
CA ALA A 187 17.22 -14.01 -11.26
C ALA A 187 18.32 -14.86 -10.59
N ALA A 188 17.94 -15.75 -9.70
CA ALA A 188 18.89 -16.63 -9.00
C ALA A 188 19.65 -17.54 -9.96
N ARG A 189 18.97 -18.10 -10.97
CA ARG A 189 19.59 -18.90 -12.01
C ARG A 189 20.66 -18.12 -12.77
N THR A 190 20.39 -16.85 -13.08
CA THR A 190 21.33 -15.96 -13.76
C THR A 190 22.57 -15.67 -12.89
N LEU A 191 22.39 -15.61 -11.57
CA LEU A 191 23.45 -15.36 -10.59
C LEU A 191 24.21 -16.66 -10.17
N GLY A 192 23.79 -17.82 -10.64
CA GLY A 192 24.36 -19.11 -10.23
C GLY A 192 23.94 -19.55 -8.83
N TRP A 193 22.88 -18.98 -8.27
CA TRP A 193 22.36 -19.29 -6.95
C TRP A 193 21.27 -20.35 -6.99
N GLN A 194 21.19 -21.15 -5.92
CA GLN A 194 20.05 -22.02 -5.66
C GLN A 194 19.05 -21.30 -4.76
N ILE A 195 17.76 -21.46 -5.02
CA ILE A 195 16.68 -20.94 -4.17
C ILE A 195 16.06 -22.09 -3.36
N HIS A 196 15.93 -21.87 -2.05
CA HIS A 196 15.09 -22.65 -1.18
C HIS A 196 13.86 -21.83 -0.80
N VAL A 197 12.69 -22.21 -1.32
CA VAL A 197 11.43 -21.52 -1.04
C VAL A 197 10.94 -21.92 0.34
N VAL A 198 10.66 -20.91 1.17
CA VAL A 198 10.06 -21.04 2.50
C VAL A 198 8.66 -20.48 2.46
N TYR A 199 7.65 -21.34 2.55
CA TYR A 199 6.27 -20.89 2.63
C TYR A 199 5.89 -20.56 4.07
N ALA A 200 5.39 -19.34 4.29
CA ALA A 200 4.91 -18.89 5.60
C ALA A 200 3.62 -18.07 5.47
N GLY A 201 2.53 -18.60 5.99
CA GLY A 201 1.22 -17.95 6.08
C GLY A 201 0.80 -17.65 7.52
N THR A 202 1.59 -18.07 8.50
CA THR A 202 1.41 -17.84 9.94
C THR A 202 2.73 -17.46 10.61
N GLU A 203 2.67 -16.93 11.84
CA GLU A 203 3.87 -16.64 12.66
C GLU A 203 4.72 -17.89 12.88
N ARG A 204 4.07 -19.03 13.16
CA ARG A 204 4.75 -20.31 13.38
C ARG A 204 5.50 -20.80 12.14
N ASP A 205 4.93 -20.54 10.96
CA ASP A 205 5.58 -20.90 9.69
C ASP A 205 6.84 -20.06 9.48
N ILE A 206 6.84 -18.78 9.89
CA ILE A 206 8.01 -17.91 9.83
C ILE A 206 9.11 -18.51 10.71
N ASP A 207 8.83 -18.84 11.98
CA ASP A 207 9.82 -19.43 12.90
C ASP A 207 10.37 -20.76 12.36
N ALA A 208 9.48 -21.66 11.90
CA ALA A 208 9.86 -22.94 11.32
C ALA A 208 10.71 -22.77 10.05
N GLY A 209 10.37 -21.78 9.24
CA GLY A 209 11.08 -21.41 8.02
C GLY A 209 12.51 -20.99 8.29
N PHE A 210 12.72 -20.08 9.25
CA PHE A 210 14.08 -19.67 9.66
C PHE A 210 14.89 -20.83 10.22
N ALA A 211 14.30 -21.70 11.06
CA ALA A 211 14.95 -22.91 11.52
C ALA A 211 15.35 -23.85 10.37
N GLY A 212 14.53 -23.92 9.31
CA GLY A 212 14.81 -24.62 8.06
C GLY A 212 16.02 -24.05 7.33
N LEU A 213 16.06 -22.73 7.14
CA LEU A 213 17.15 -22.01 6.48
C LEU A 213 18.49 -22.24 7.18
N VAL A 214 18.50 -22.20 8.51
CA VAL A 214 19.71 -22.47 9.32
C VAL A 214 20.22 -23.89 9.09
N ARG A 215 19.34 -24.90 9.16
CA ARG A 215 19.72 -26.31 8.89
C ARG A 215 20.32 -26.51 7.50
N GLN A 216 19.79 -25.79 6.51
CA GLN A 216 20.26 -25.86 5.12
C GLN A 216 21.46 -24.94 4.85
N LYS A 217 21.92 -24.18 5.84
CA LYS A 217 23.03 -23.22 5.72
C LYS A 217 22.80 -22.19 4.61
N ALA A 218 21.56 -21.65 4.54
CA ALA A 218 21.25 -20.57 3.60
C ALA A 218 22.17 -19.36 3.87
N GLY A 219 22.87 -18.89 2.84
CA GLY A 219 23.82 -17.79 2.94
C GLY A 219 23.17 -16.42 2.92
N ALA A 220 21.92 -16.32 2.48
CA ALA A 220 21.13 -15.09 2.51
C ALA A 220 19.62 -15.38 2.40
N LEU A 221 18.80 -14.34 2.57
CA LEU A 221 17.34 -14.43 2.51
C LEU A 221 16.77 -13.29 1.67
N LEU A 222 15.85 -13.61 0.78
CA LEU A 222 14.94 -12.67 0.11
C LEU A 222 13.56 -12.76 0.77
N VAL A 223 13.01 -11.65 1.25
CA VAL A 223 11.64 -11.57 1.76
C VAL A 223 10.73 -11.00 0.67
N SER A 224 9.70 -11.75 0.31
CA SER A 224 8.68 -11.31 -0.66
C SER A 224 7.93 -10.06 -0.19
N SER A 225 7.48 -9.25 -1.16
CA SER A 225 6.57 -8.14 -0.87
C SER A 225 5.17 -8.69 -0.57
N ASP A 226 4.78 -8.69 0.70
CA ASP A 226 3.47 -9.18 1.13
C ASP A 226 3.00 -8.45 2.40
N PRO A 227 1.74 -7.98 2.46
CA PRO A 227 1.20 -7.27 3.62
C PRO A 227 1.22 -8.08 4.92
N PHE A 228 1.09 -9.41 4.86
CA PHE A 228 1.22 -10.26 6.06
C PHE A 228 2.63 -10.16 6.65
N PHE A 229 3.67 -10.24 5.84
CA PHE A 229 5.06 -10.08 6.31
C PHE A 229 5.32 -8.68 6.87
N ASP A 230 4.68 -7.64 6.33
CA ASP A 230 4.80 -6.29 6.87
C ASP A 230 4.25 -6.20 8.30
N THR A 231 3.15 -6.92 8.60
CA THR A 231 2.59 -7.01 9.96
C THR A 231 3.44 -7.88 10.91
N ARG A 232 4.40 -8.65 10.39
CA ARG A 232 5.35 -9.51 11.12
C ARG A 232 6.80 -9.06 10.94
N ARG A 233 6.98 -7.81 10.49
CA ARG A 233 8.28 -7.22 10.23
C ARG A 233 9.27 -7.41 11.36
N ASP A 234 8.87 -7.09 12.58
CA ASP A 234 9.76 -7.11 13.74
C ASP A 234 10.20 -8.55 14.09
N GLN A 235 9.30 -9.54 13.94
CA GLN A 235 9.63 -10.97 14.06
C GLN A 235 10.66 -11.38 13.00
N ILE A 236 10.42 -11.03 11.73
CA ILE A 236 11.30 -11.42 10.61
C ILE A 236 12.69 -10.79 10.77
N VAL A 237 12.76 -9.50 11.15
CA VAL A 237 14.03 -8.81 11.38
C VAL A 237 14.78 -9.40 12.56
N ALA A 238 14.10 -9.69 13.68
CA ALA A 238 14.72 -10.31 14.85
C ALA A 238 15.28 -11.70 14.54
N LEU A 239 14.54 -12.53 13.80
CA LEU A 239 15.02 -13.87 13.40
C LEU A 239 16.20 -13.79 12.44
N ALA A 240 16.19 -12.87 11.48
CA ALA A 240 17.32 -12.65 10.57
C ALA A 240 18.59 -12.24 11.33
N ALA A 241 18.45 -11.32 12.28
CA ALA A 241 19.55 -10.88 13.15
C ALA A 241 20.05 -12.02 14.07
N HIS A 242 19.14 -12.75 14.74
CA HIS A 242 19.47 -13.86 15.64
C HIS A 242 20.26 -14.96 14.94
N HIS A 243 19.89 -15.28 13.70
CA HIS A 243 20.54 -16.33 12.92
C HIS A 243 21.67 -15.82 12.03
N ALA A 244 21.97 -14.52 12.09
CA ALA A 244 23.00 -13.86 11.28
C ALA A 244 22.81 -14.12 9.77
N ILE A 245 21.56 -14.08 9.27
CA ILE A 245 21.24 -14.30 7.86
C ILE A 245 21.13 -12.93 7.16
N PRO A 246 22.04 -12.60 6.22
CA PRO A 246 21.92 -11.39 5.41
C PRO A 246 20.61 -11.39 4.62
N THR A 247 19.80 -10.34 4.80
CA THR A 247 18.44 -10.35 4.29
C THR A 247 18.13 -9.10 3.47
N MET A 248 17.58 -9.34 2.27
CA MET A 248 16.97 -8.32 1.41
C MET A 248 15.46 -8.25 1.67
N TYR A 249 14.99 -7.05 2.02
CA TYR A 249 13.60 -6.78 2.32
C TYR A 249 12.88 -6.03 1.20
N ALA A 250 11.55 -6.12 1.23
CA ALA A 250 10.69 -5.51 0.23
C ALA A 250 10.34 -4.04 0.51
N GLN A 251 10.68 -3.50 1.70
CA GLN A 251 10.32 -2.14 2.10
C GLN A 251 11.30 -1.54 3.12
N ARG A 252 11.46 -0.20 3.08
CA ARG A 252 12.28 0.58 4.00
C ARG A 252 12.01 0.34 5.51
N PRO A 253 10.74 0.21 5.99
CA PRO A 253 10.47 -0.02 7.41
C PRO A 253 11.17 -1.23 8.04
N TYR A 254 11.50 -2.26 7.25
CA TYR A 254 12.31 -3.38 7.75
C TYR A 254 13.73 -2.94 8.09
N VAL A 255 14.33 -2.09 7.27
CA VAL A 255 15.69 -1.58 7.47
C VAL A 255 15.74 -0.64 8.67
N ALA A 256 14.70 0.21 8.82
CA ALA A 256 14.54 1.07 9.99
C ALA A 256 14.35 0.27 11.30
N ALA A 257 13.78 -0.95 11.23
CA ALA A 257 13.64 -1.86 12.36
C ALA A 257 14.92 -2.68 12.64
N GLY A 258 16.03 -2.46 11.91
CA GLY A 258 17.30 -3.17 12.08
C GLY A 258 17.60 -4.21 10.99
N GLY A 259 16.80 -4.31 9.95
CA GLY A 259 17.09 -5.14 8.78
C GLY A 259 18.29 -4.63 7.99
N LEU A 260 18.91 -5.50 7.17
CA LEU A 260 20.15 -5.18 6.46
C LEU A 260 19.93 -4.19 5.31
N MET A 261 19.05 -4.52 4.38
CA MET A 261 18.83 -3.68 3.20
C MET A 261 17.45 -3.89 2.58
N SER A 262 16.96 -2.87 1.88
CA SER A 262 15.73 -2.95 1.09
C SER A 262 15.86 -2.23 -0.24
N TYR A 263 15.18 -2.74 -1.27
CA TYR A 263 14.97 -2.04 -2.53
C TYR A 263 13.50 -2.10 -2.91
N ALA A 264 12.85 -0.93 -2.96
CA ALA A 264 11.40 -0.82 -3.09
C ALA A 264 10.95 0.49 -3.73
N PRO A 265 9.75 0.53 -4.34
CA PRO A 265 9.10 1.80 -4.65
C PRO A 265 8.66 2.51 -3.37
N SER A 266 8.48 3.82 -3.45
CA SER A 266 7.92 4.60 -2.33
C SER A 266 6.43 4.28 -2.12
N PHE A 267 6.13 3.47 -1.11
CA PHE A 267 4.74 3.18 -0.72
C PHE A 267 4.03 4.41 -0.15
N ALA A 268 4.77 5.33 0.50
CA ALA A 268 4.20 6.59 0.96
C ALA A 268 3.66 7.41 -0.21
N GLU A 269 4.42 7.50 -1.32
CA GLU A 269 3.96 8.17 -2.54
C GLU A 269 2.73 7.48 -3.16
N ALA A 270 2.70 6.15 -3.17
CA ALA A 270 1.55 5.40 -3.66
C ALA A 270 0.29 5.68 -2.83
N TYR A 271 0.40 5.76 -1.50
CA TYR A 271 -0.73 6.08 -0.64
C TYR A 271 -1.16 7.54 -0.75
N ARG A 272 -0.21 8.48 -0.87
CA ARG A 272 -0.51 9.89 -1.16
C ARG A 272 -1.31 10.02 -2.47
N GLN A 273 -0.87 9.36 -3.51
CA GLN A 273 -1.56 9.35 -4.80
C GLN A 273 -2.95 8.70 -4.71
N ALA A 274 -3.12 7.66 -3.90
CA ALA A 274 -4.43 7.06 -3.65
C ALA A 274 -5.37 8.05 -2.94
N GLY A 275 -4.87 8.88 -2.02
CA GLY A 275 -5.60 9.99 -1.40
C GLY A 275 -6.04 11.03 -2.43
N ILE A 276 -5.16 11.43 -3.34
CA ILE A 276 -5.49 12.35 -4.44
C ILE A 276 -6.58 11.75 -5.34
N TYR A 277 -6.48 10.47 -5.68
CA TYR A 277 -7.49 9.81 -6.52
C TYR A 277 -8.84 9.68 -5.80
N ALA A 278 -8.84 9.35 -4.51
CA ALA A 278 -10.07 9.34 -3.70
C ALA A 278 -10.74 10.73 -3.70
N ALA A 279 -9.96 11.79 -3.50
CA ALA A 279 -10.47 13.16 -3.56
C ALA A 279 -11.02 13.55 -4.94
N ARG A 280 -10.37 13.14 -6.04
CA ARG A 280 -10.88 13.38 -7.41
C ARG A 280 -12.22 12.68 -7.62
N ILE A 281 -12.38 11.47 -7.08
CA ILE A 281 -13.66 10.73 -7.15
C ILE A 281 -14.72 11.44 -6.31
N LEU A 282 -14.41 11.93 -5.13
CA LEU A 282 -15.34 12.74 -4.32
C LEU A 282 -15.77 14.03 -5.04
N LYS A 283 -14.96 14.56 -5.95
CA LYS A 283 -15.28 15.68 -6.85
C LYS A 283 -16.04 15.27 -8.12
N GLY A 284 -16.40 13.99 -8.27
CA GLY A 284 -17.19 13.48 -9.38
C GLY A 284 -16.41 12.82 -10.52
N ALA A 285 -15.09 12.66 -10.41
CA ALA A 285 -14.32 11.88 -11.40
C ALA A 285 -14.73 10.40 -11.34
N LYS A 286 -14.79 9.74 -12.48
CA LYS A 286 -15.09 8.31 -12.55
C LYS A 286 -13.78 7.51 -12.48
N PRO A 287 -13.72 6.38 -11.75
CA PRO A 287 -12.54 5.50 -11.74
C PRO A 287 -12.10 5.06 -13.14
N ALA A 288 -13.06 4.82 -14.03
CA ALA A 288 -12.80 4.43 -15.42
C ALA A 288 -11.96 5.44 -16.22
N ASP A 289 -12.03 6.73 -15.84
CA ASP A 289 -11.35 7.85 -16.50
C ASP A 289 -10.02 8.24 -15.79
N LEU A 290 -9.67 7.54 -14.70
CA LEU A 290 -8.44 7.77 -13.95
C LEU A 290 -7.41 6.69 -14.32
N PRO A 291 -6.40 7.00 -15.15
CA PRO A 291 -5.37 6.02 -15.51
C PRO A 291 -4.67 5.40 -14.30
N VAL A 292 -4.21 4.17 -14.42
CA VAL A 292 -3.38 3.54 -13.40
C VAL A 292 -2.11 4.36 -13.21
N PHE A 293 -1.87 4.81 -11.98
CA PHE A 293 -0.66 5.54 -11.64
C PHE A 293 0.45 4.57 -11.24
N GLN A 294 1.66 4.78 -11.75
CA GLN A 294 2.86 4.02 -11.39
C GLN A 294 3.91 4.99 -10.85
N PRO A 295 4.31 4.87 -9.56
CA PRO A 295 5.48 5.57 -9.05
C PRO A 295 6.72 5.15 -9.84
N SER A 296 7.56 6.11 -10.18
CA SER A 296 8.82 5.86 -10.91
C SER A 296 10.05 5.85 -10.01
N LYS A 297 9.89 6.30 -8.75
CA LYS A 297 10.99 6.35 -7.78
C LYS A 297 11.08 5.04 -7.01
N PHE A 298 12.28 4.44 -7.05
CA PHE A 298 12.66 3.30 -6.21
C PHE A 298 13.74 3.76 -5.25
N GLU A 299 13.77 3.18 -4.06
CA GLU A 299 14.67 3.57 -2.97
C GLU A 299 15.49 2.35 -2.53
N LEU A 300 16.82 2.49 -2.55
CA LEU A 300 17.76 1.57 -1.95
C LEU A 300 18.13 2.10 -0.55
N VAL A 301 17.82 1.32 0.48
CA VAL A 301 18.17 1.67 1.87
C VAL A 301 19.07 0.58 2.45
N ILE A 302 20.17 0.98 3.10
CA ILE A 302 21.15 0.08 3.69
C ILE A 302 21.40 0.46 5.15
N ASN A 303 21.45 -0.54 6.03
CA ASN A 303 21.80 -0.36 7.45
C ASN A 303 23.24 -0.82 7.70
N MET A 304 24.13 0.16 7.90
CA MET A 304 25.56 -0.10 8.13
C MET A 304 25.83 -0.75 9.49
N LYS A 305 25.00 -0.46 10.52
CA LYS A 305 25.12 -1.15 11.82
C LYS A 305 24.87 -2.66 11.68
N THR A 306 23.83 -3.00 10.90
CA THR A 306 23.47 -4.40 10.66
C THR A 306 24.50 -5.07 9.77
N ALA A 307 24.99 -4.40 8.72
CA ALA A 307 26.08 -4.92 7.90
C ALA A 307 27.33 -5.23 8.73
N LYS A 308 27.75 -4.29 9.59
CA LYS A 308 28.88 -4.46 10.52
C LYS A 308 28.65 -5.62 11.49
N ALA A 309 27.45 -5.75 12.07
CA ALA A 309 27.10 -6.83 12.97
C ALA A 309 27.16 -8.22 12.30
N LEU A 310 26.85 -8.27 10.99
CA LEU A 310 26.94 -9.48 10.16
C LEU A 310 28.35 -9.73 9.61
N GLY A 311 29.33 -8.84 9.88
CA GLY A 311 30.70 -8.95 9.32
C GLY A 311 30.74 -8.69 7.81
N ILE A 312 29.77 -7.95 7.26
CA ILE A 312 29.66 -7.63 5.83
C ILE A 312 30.27 -6.26 5.58
N GLU A 313 31.20 -6.19 4.63
CA GLU A 313 31.71 -4.95 4.10
C GLU A 313 30.80 -4.49 2.94
N VAL A 314 30.18 -3.32 3.11
CA VAL A 314 29.34 -2.73 2.05
C VAL A 314 30.23 -1.98 1.08
N PRO A 315 30.27 -2.35 -0.22
CA PRO A 315 31.07 -1.66 -1.22
C PRO A 315 30.75 -0.17 -1.32
N ASN A 316 31.76 0.69 -1.48
CA ASN A 316 31.56 2.14 -1.64
C ASN A 316 30.62 2.47 -2.80
N SER A 317 30.70 1.74 -3.90
CA SER A 317 29.78 1.90 -5.04
C SER A 317 28.33 1.69 -4.66
N MET A 318 28.03 0.75 -3.78
CA MET A 318 26.68 0.48 -3.29
C MET A 318 26.21 1.56 -2.31
N GLN A 319 27.10 2.06 -1.44
CA GLN A 319 26.78 3.16 -0.54
C GLN A 319 26.44 4.46 -1.31
N LEU A 320 27.16 4.72 -2.42
CA LEU A 320 26.88 5.85 -3.30
C LEU A 320 25.58 5.72 -4.11
N LEU A 321 25.13 4.48 -4.35
CA LEU A 321 23.87 4.19 -5.03
C LEU A 321 22.66 4.21 -4.07
N ALA A 322 22.90 4.13 -2.75
CA ALA A 322 21.84 4.12 -1.77
C ALA A 322 21.16 5.49 -1.66
N ASP A 323 19.83 5.52 -1.66
CA ASP A 323 19.05 6.72 -1.37
C ASP A 323 19.12 7.09 0.12
N GLU A 324 19.35 6.10 0.98
CA GLU A 324 19.50 6.28 2.43
C GLU A 324 20.48 5.24 3.01
N VAL A 325 21.37 5.71 3.86
CA VAL A 325 22.27 4.89 4.66
C VAL A 325 22.00 5.15 6.13
N ILE A 326 21.63 4.08 6.89
CA ILE A 326 21.37 4.14 8.33
C ILE A 326 22.67 3.76 9.04
N GLU A 327 23.21 4.69 9.85
CA GLU A 327 24.43 4.53 10.63
C GLU A 327 24.17 4.20 12.12
#